data_62c4196ceef0a8b91f018db5acfd49b3
#
_entry.id   62c4196ceef0a8b91f018db5acfd49b3
#
_cell.length_a   1.000
_cell.length_b   1.000
_cell.length_c   1.000
_cell.angle_alpha   90.00
_cell.angle_beta   90.00
_cell.angle_gamma   90.00
#
_symmetry.space_group_name_H-M   'P 1'
#
loop_
_entity.id
_entity.type
_entity.pdbx_description
1 polymer ?
#
loop_
_entity_poly.entity_id
_entity_poly.type
_entity_poly.pdbx_seq_one_letter_code
_entity_poly.pdbx_strand_id
1 'polypeptide(L)'
;MTDLGPPPWERAVLEKIALKALDEQRRQRQWNALFRILWLIFFFLLLSAWLGWIGRPDKDSVSSASGRFTALVDLEGVISPDSKASADKINRALNRAFKDSGTQGVVLRINSPGGSPVQSGYINDEMRRLRAKYPDKPLYVVVQDLCASGGYYVASAADRIYVDKASLVGSIGVIISSFGFVDTMKKLGVERRAYTAGDNKDFLDPFAPENPAHKEHAQKMLAQIHEQFINVVRTGRGKRLKETPDMFSGLIWTGEESVNLGLADGLGGLDYVAREVIKADKVVDFSPRDNVFERLSDRLGTSFGGSVGRAALEAAAGAAGVR
;
A
#
# COMPACT_ATOMS: atom_id res chain seq x y z
N MET A 1 42.54 -65.49 -48.70
CA MET A 1 41.70 -65.01 -47.64
C MET A 1 41.19 -63.64 -48.12
N THR A 2 40.03 -63.61 -48.71
CA THR A 2 39.36 -62.35 -49.21
C THR A 2 38.67 -61.70 -48.01
N ASP A 3 39.19 -60.58 -47.56
CA ASP A 3 38.63 -59.73 -46.56
C ASP A 3 37.30 -59.08 -47.14
N LEU A 4 36.25 -59.77 -46.88
CA LEU A 4 34.87 -59.22 -47.21
C LEU A 4 34.52 -58.21 -46.17
N GLY A 5 34.83 -56.95 -46.46
CA GLY A 5 34.38 -55.84 -45.62
C GLY A 5 32.86 -55.88 -45.34
N PRO A 6 32.37 -55.24 -44.27
CA PRO A 6 30.95 -55.34 -43.86
C PRO A 6 29.99 -55.02 -44.99
N PRO A 7 28.85 -55.70 -45.07
CA PRO A 7 27.89 -55.54 -46.13
C PRO A 7 27.33 -54.10 -46.22
N PRO A 8 26.94 -53.60 -47.41
CA PRO A 8 26.61 -52.20 -47.63
C PRO A 8 25.52 -51.65 -46.69
N TRP A 9 24.60 -52.49 -46.23
CA TRP A 9 23.53 -52.06 -45.30
C TRP A 9 24.03 -51.81 -43.87
N GLU A 10 25.07 -52.55 -43.38
CA GLU A 10 25.66 -52.30 -42.08
C GLU A 10 26.39 -50.96 -42.06
N ARG A 11 27.10 -50.60 -43.14
CA ARG A 11 27.75 -49.29 -43.25
C ARG A 11 26.72 -48.16 -43.24
N ALA A 12 25.61 -48.30 -43.88
CA ALA A 12 24.52 -47.29 -43.92
C ALA A 12 23.86 -47.14 -42.53
N VAL A 13 23.72 -48.20 -41.77
CA VAL A 13 23.19 -48.19 -40.40
C VAL A 13 24.18 -47.52 -39.43
N LEU A 14 25.46 -47.87 -39.51
CA LEU A 14 26.51 -47.27 -38.68
C LEU A 14 26.68 -45.77 -38.97
N GLU A 15 26.62 -45.36 -40.21
CA GLU A 15 26.67 -43.96 -40.61
C GLU A 15 25.47 -43.18 -40.07
N LYS A 16 24.26 -43.74 -40.14
CA LYS A 16 23.05 -43.15 -39.59
C LYS A 16 23.09 -43.01 -38.09
N ILE A 17 23.65 -43.99 -37.38
CA ILE A 17 23.83 -43.95 -35.91
C ILE A 17 24.88 -42.87 -35.54
N ALA A 18 26.00 -42.84 -36.28
CA ALA A 18 27.08 -41.86 -36.05
C ALA A 18 26.58 -40.42 -36.28
N LEU A 19 25.84 -40.18 -37.35
CA LEU A 19 25.27 -38.88 -37.64
C LEU A 19 24.25 -38.46 -36.56
N LYS A 20 23.40 -39.37 -36.09
CA LYS A 20 22.46 -39.11 -35.02
C LYS A 20 23.17 -38.82 -33.69
N ALA A 21 24.24 -39.54 -33.36
CA ALA A 21 25.06 -39.30 -32.18
C ALA A 21 25.77 -37.93 -32.24
N LEU A 22 26.23 -37.51 -33.42
CA LEU A 22 26.86 -36.20 -33.63
C LEU A 22 25.82 -35.06 -33.47
N ASP A 23 24.62 -35.25 -33.98
CA ASP A 23 23.53 -34.26 -33.83
C ASP A 23 23.10 -34.13 -32.37
N GLU A 24 22.99 -35.24 -31.64
CA GLU A 24 22.70 -35.24 -30.21
C GLU A 24 23.79 -34.54 -29.39
N GLN A 25 25.07 -34.80 -29.69
CA GLN A 25 26.17 -34.08 -29.07
C GLN A 25 26.20 -32.59 -29.37
N ARG A 26 25.87 -32.19 -30.60
CA ARG A 26 25.71 -30.75 -30.97
C ARG A 26 24.60 -30.11 -30.20
N ARG A 27 23.46 -30.77 -30.10
CA ARG A 27 22.29 -30.29 -29.34
C ARG A 27 22.61 -30.17 -27.84
N GLN A 28 23.26 -31.16 -27.24
CA GLN A 28 23.70 -31.08 -25.84
C GLN A 28 24.70 -29.94 -25.60
N ARG A 29 25.67 -29.73 -26.51
CA ARG A 29 26.60 -28.61 -26.42
C ARG A 29 25.90 -27.26 -26.48
N GLN A 30 24.87 -27.10 -27.35
CA GLN A 30 24.06 -25.89 -27.46
C GLN A 30 23.25 -25.63 -26.18
N TRP A 31 22.63 -26.68 -25.65
CA TRP A 31 21.88 -26.57 -24.38
C TRP A 31 22.80 -26.22 -23.20
N ASN A 32 23.94 -26.87 -23.11
CA ASN A 32 24.93 -26.58 -22.07
C ASN A 32 25.52 -25.16 -22.20
N ALA A 33 25.71 -24.66 -23.40
CA ALA A 33 26.12 -23.28 -23.64
C ALA A 33 25.04 -22.29 -23.24
N LEU A 34 23.78 -22.55 -23.59
CA LEU A 34 22.63 -21.74 -23.20
C LEU A 34 22.49 -21.70 -21.65
N PHE A 35 22.57 -22.85 -20.98
CA PHE A 35 22.51 -22.91 -19.53
C PHE A 35 23.67 -22.17 -18.85
N ARG A 36 24.90 -22.26 -19.41
CA ARG A 36 26.04 -21.49 -18.90
C ARG A 36 25.83 -19.99 -19.04
N ILE A 37 25.29 -19.52 -20.16
CA ILE A 37 24.97 -18.10 -20.37
C ILE A 37 23.89 -17.64 -19.40
N LEU A 38 22.81 -18.42 -19.21
CA LEU A 38 21.74 -18.09 -18.27
C LEU A 38 22.27 -18.05 -16.82
N TRP A 39 23.16 -18.99 -16.44
CA TRP A 39 23.81 -18.98 -15.13
C TRP A 39 24.74 -17.77 -14.93
N LEU A 40 25.47 -17.36 -15.96
CA LEU A 40 26.32 -16.17 -15.92
C LEU A 40 25.48 -14.88 -15.78
N ILE A 41 24.36 -14.79 -16.51
CA ILE A 41 23.42 -13.68 -16.38
C ILE A 41 22.81 -13.65 -14.98
N PHE A 42 22.36 -14.80 -14.47
CA PHE A 42 21.80 -14.92 -13.12
C PHE A 42 22.82 -14.52 -12.05
N PHE A 43 24.08 -15.01 -12.18
CA PHE A 43 25.14 -14.66 -11.25
C PHE A 43 25.55 -13.18 -11.34
N PHE A 44 25.55 -12.61 -12.55
CA PHE A 44 25.79 -11.18 -12.75
C PHE A 44 24.67 -10.33 -12.14
N LEU A 45 23.41 -10.74 -12.27
CA LEU A 45 22.27 -10.08 -11.63
C LEU A 45 22.35 -10.18 -10.10
N LEU A 46 22.70 -11.35 -9.56
CA LEU A 46 22.94 -11.54 -8.13
C LEU A 46 24.11 -10.69 -7.63
N LEU A 47 25.22 -10.68 -8.35
CA LEU A 47 26.39 -9.91 -7.98
C LEU A 47 26.12 -8.40 -8.06
N SER A 48 25.39 -7.95 -9.09
CA SER A 48 25.01 -6.54 -9.23
C SER A 48 23.99 -6.10 -8.18
N ALA A 49 23.10 -7.00 -7.74
CA ALA A 49 22.22 -6.80 -6.59
C ALA A 49 23.03 -6.75 -5.28
N TRP A 50 23.99 -7.65 -5.10
CA TRP A 50 24.86 -7.70 -3.91
C TRP A 50 25.82 -6.50 -3.83
N LEU A 51 26.38 -6.05 -4.95
CA LEU A 51 27.19 -4.84 -5.04
C LEU A 51 26.35 -3.54 -4.96
N GLY A 52 25.02 -3.65 -4.85
CA GLY A 52 24.11 -2.51 -4.75
C GLY A 52 24.01 -1.71 -6.06
N TRP A 53 24.34 -2.28 -7.20
CA TRP A 53 24.18 -1.68 -8.53
C TRP A 53 22.71 -1.77 -8.99
N ILE A 54 22.05 -2.89 -8.69
CA ILE A 54 20.61 -3.06 -8.89
C ILE A 54 19.98 -2.97 -7.50
N GLY A 55 19.37 -1.84 -7.17
CA GLY A 55 18.67 -1.67 -5.90
C GLY A 55 19.37 -0.77 -4.89
N ARG A 56 20.34 0.06 -5.31
CA ARG A 56 20.55 1.27 -4.53
C ARG A 56 19.23 2.03 -4.58
N PRO A 57 18.53 2.22 -3.44
CA PRO A 57 17.54 3.26 -3.42
C PRO A 57 18.29 4.51 -3.87
N ASP A 58 17.81 5.14 -4.93
CA ASP A 58 18.32 6.45 -5.32
C ASP A 58 18.43 7.27 -4.04
N LYS A 59 19.66 7.44 -3.56
CA LYS A 59 19.93 8.46 -2.58
C LYS A 59 19.54 9.75 -3.30
N ASP A 60 18.31 10.20 -2.99
CA ASP A 60 17.86 11.55 -3.28
C ASP A 60 18.04 12.02 -4.73
N SER A 61 17.58 11.24 -5.71
CA SER A 61 17.25 11.82 -7.00
C SER A 61 15.87 12.51 -6.98
N VAL A 62 15.59 13.32 -6.00
CA VAL A 62 14.88 14.55 -6.26
C VAL A 62 15.87 15.32 -7.13
N SER A 63 15.68 15.28 -8.46
CA SER A 63 16.42 16.17 -9.35
C SER A 63 16.39 17.52 -8.67
N SER A 64 17.57 18.10 -8.42
CA SER A 64 17.67 19.44 -7.82
C SER A 64 16.86 20.34 -8.73
N ALA A 65 15.58 20.45 -8.46
CA ALA A 65 14.68 21.33 -9.19
C ALA A 65 15.13 22.72 -8.82
N SER A 66 16.04 23.29 -9.63
CA SER A 66 16.49 24.65 -9.43
C SER A 66 15.27 25.57 -9.48
N GLY A 67 15.09 26.39 -8.47
CA GLY A 67 14.00 27.34 -8.37
C GLY A 67 12.98 27.02 -7.27
N ARG A 68 11.97 27.89 -7.18
CA ARG A 68 10.87 27.77 -6.22
C ARG A 68 9.81 26.80 -6.73
N PHE A 69 9.32 25.93 -5.86
CA PHE A 69 8.31 24.93 -6.22
C PHE A 69 7.41 24.56 -5.04
N THR A 70 6.26 23.95 -5.37
CA THR A 70 5.38 23.26 -4.42
C THR A 70 5.84 21.81 -4.31
N ALA A 71 6.13 21.33 -3.10
CA ALA A 71 6.44 19.94 -2.85
C ALA A 71 5.16 19.12 -2.69
N LEU A 72 5.02 18.04 -3.44
CA LEU A 72 3.91 17.09 -3.36
C LEU A 72 4.34 15.84 -2.62
N VAL A 73 3.48 15.38 -1.70
CA VAL A 73 3.55 14.05 -1.09
C VAL A 73 2.19 13.39 -1.23
N ASP A 74 2.13 12.17 -1.76
CA ASP A 74 0.91 11.39 -1.89
C ASP A 74 0.72 10.44 -0.71
N LEU A 75 -0.49 10.44 -0.15
CA LEU A 75 -0.99 9.46 0.80
C LEU A 75 -2.18 8.75 0.16
N GLU A 76 -1.92 7.56 -0.41
CA GLU A 76 -2.88 6.82 -1.21
C GLU A 76 -3.15 5.44 -0.62
N GLY A 77 -4.43 5.06 -0.56
CA GLY A 77 -4.89 3.75 -0.09
C GLY A 77 -4.98 3.62 1.43
N VAL A 78 -5.02 2.38 1.90
CA VAL A 78 -5.19 2.07 3.33
C VAL A 78 -3.93 2.39 4.12
N ILE A 79 -4.08 3.12 5.22
CA ILE A 79 -2.99 3.46 6.13
C ILE A 79 -2.67 2.24 7.00
N SER A 80 -1.54 1.58 6.73
CA SER A 80 -1.07 0.42 7.48
C SER A 80 0.46 0.34 7.49
N PRO A 81 1.09 -0.43 8.40
CA PRO A 81 2.55 -0.53 8.48
C PRO A 81 3.21 -0.97 7.18
N ASP A 82 2.56 -1.86 6.43
CA ASP A 82 3.13 -2.50 5.24
C ASP A 82 2.72 -1.82 3.92
N SER A 83 1.87 -0.78 3.98
CA SER A 83 1.36 -0.07 2.80
C SER A 83 2.30 1.04 2.32
N LYS A 84 1.98 1.62 1.15
CA LYS A 84 2.60 2.87 0.68
C LYS A 84 2.27 4.05 1.59
N ALA A 85 1.09 4.03 2.23
CA ALA A 85 0.62 5.02 3.19
C ALA A 85 1.09 4.73 4.63
N SER A 86 2.16 3.96 4.84
CA SER A 86 2.73 3.76 6.17
C SER A 86 3.37 5.04 6.71
N ALA A 87 3.29 5.22 8.04
CA ALA A 87 3.87 6.40 8.70
C ALA A 87 5.36 6.58 8.36
N ASP A 88 6.11 5.50 8.34
CA ASP A 88 7.53 5.52 8.00
C ASP A 88 7.81 6.10 6.61
N LYS A 89 7.06 5.69 5.59
CA LYS A 89 7.25 6.14 4.21
C LYS A 89 6.80 7.59 4.05
N ILE A 90 5.60 7.93 4.56
CA ILE A 90 5.04 9.28 4.47
C ILE A 90 5.90 10.28 5.25
N ASN A 91 6.31 9.96 6.48
CA ASN A 91 7.11 10.84 7.30
C ASN A 91 8.50 11.09 6.69
N ARG A 92 9.13 10.08 6.08
CA ARG A 92 10.37 10.30 5.30
C ARG A 92 10.15 11.23 4.11
N ALA A 93 9.05 11.07 3.38
CA ALA A 93 8.72 11.93 2.24
C ALA A 93 8.48 13.38 2.69
N LEU A 94 7.66 13.59 3.73
CA LEU A 94 7.42 14.92 4.31
C LEU A 94 8.72 15.57 4.81
N ASN A 95 9.58 14.83 5.50
CA ASN A 95 10.87 15.35 5.95
C ASN A 95 11.76 15.80 4.78
N ARG A 96 11.82 15.06 3.67
CA ARG A 96 12.57 15.49 2.49
C ARG A 96 11.96 16.75 1.88
N ALA A 97 10.63 16.79 1.72
CA ALA A 97 9.91 17.93 1.18
C ALA A 97 10.17 19.23 1.98
N PHE A 98 10.10 19.15 3.31
CA PHE A 98 10.34 20.31 4.18
C PHE A 98 11.81 20.74 4.23
N LYS A 99 12.76 19.80 4.13
CA LYS A 99 14.20 20.09 4.15
C LYS A 99 14.69 20.77 2.88
N ASP A 100 14.04 20.56 1.76
CA ASP A 100 14.48 21.08 0.47
C ASP A 100 14.34 22.62 0.44
N SER A 101 15.41 23.32 0.06
CA SER A 101 15.46 24.79 0.07
C SER A 101 14.57 25.44 -1.00
N GLY A 102 14.26 24.74 -2.09
CA GLY A 102 13.38 25.21 -3.15
C GLY A 102 11.89 25.13 -2.79
N THR A 103 11.53 24.33 -1.78
CA THR A 103 10.13 24.16 -1.33
C THR A 103 9.58 25.44 -0.74
N GLN A 104 8.49 25.95 -1.35
CA GLN A 104 7.75 27.13 -0.88
C GLN A 104 6.55 26.77 0.01
N GLY A 105 6.00 25.59 -0.18
CA GLY A 105 4.95 24.98 0.61
C GLY A 105 4.84 23.50 0.27
N VAL A 106 4.27 22.73 1.18
CA VAL A 106 4.09 21.29 1.03
C VAL A 106 2.61 20.99 0.86
N VAL A 107 2.29 20.16 -0.10
CA VAL A 107 0.94 19.61 -0.29
C VAL A 107 0.99 18.12 0.01
N LEU A 108 0.25 17.68 1.02
CA LEU A 108 -0.09 16.29 1.23
C LEU A 108 -1.41 16.01 0.50
N ARG A 109 -1.32 15.27 -0.63
CA ARG A 109 -2.51 14.87 -1.39
C ARG A 109 -3.02 13.55 -0.85
N ILE A 110 -4.28 13.51 -0.43
CA ILE A 110 -4.87 12.35 0.24
C ILE A 110 -5.96 11.72 -0.62
N ASN A 111 -5.85 10.40 -0.83
CA ASN A 111 -6.91 9.54 -1.34
C ASN A 111 -6.94 8.24 -0.53
N SER A 112 -7.59 8.28 0.65
CA SER A 112 -7.49 7.21 1.64
C SER A 112 -8.80 6.98 2.40
N PRO A 113 -9.23 5.71 2.56
CA PRO A 113 -10.32 5.34 3.46
C PRO A 113 -9.92 5.37 4.94
N GLY A 114 -8.67 5.65 5.26
CA GLY A 114 -8.09 5.55 6.59
C GLY A 114 -7.38 4.23 6.83
N GLY A 115 -7.40 3.74 8.06
CA GLY A 115 -6.73 2.51 8.46
C GLY A 115 -6.26 2.56 9.91
N SER A 116 -5.03 2.14 10.18
CA SER A 116 -4.45 2.06 11.52
C SER A 116 -4.46 3.41 12.25
N PRO A 117 -5.09 3.51 13.43
CA PRO A 117 -5.04 4.72 14.24
C PRO A 117 -3.62 5.10 14.67
N VAL A 118 -2.78 4.12 14.93
CA VAL A 118 -1.37 4.33 15.34
C VAL A 118 -0.57 4.95 14.20
N GLN A 119 -0.68 4.41 12.99
CA GLN A 119 0.02 4.96 11.82
C GLN A 119 -0.47 6.38 11.49
N SER A 120 -1.78 6.61 11.56
CA SER A 120 -2.39 7.94 11.36
C SER A 120 -1.88 8.93 12.42
N GLY A 121 -1.77 8.49 13.67
CA GLY A 121 -1.21 9.29 14.76
C GLY A 121 0.24 9.70 14.49
N TYR A 122 1.11 8.76 14.12
CA TYR A 122 2.50 9.07 13.82
C TYR A 122 2.67 10.06 12.64
N ILE A 123 1.80 9.98 11.63
CA ILE A 123 1.82 10.96 10.53
C ILE A 123 1.35 12.33 11.01
N ASN A 124 0.24 12.39 11.77
CA ASN A 124 -0.29 13.65 12.31
C ASN A 124 0.74 14.34 13.21
N ASP A 125 1.38 13.61 14.12
CA ASP A 125 2.40 14.16 15.03
C ASP A 125 3.60 14.70 14.27
N GLU A 126 4.06 13.99 13.23
CA GLU A 126 5.17 14.43 12.40
C GLU A 126 4.81 15.68 11.58
N MET A 127 3.60 15.76 11.03
CA MET A 127 3.11 16.96 10.36
C MET A 127 3.14 18.16 11.29
N ARG A 128 2.64 18.03 12.52
CA ARG A 128 2.68 19.09 13.53
C ARG A 128 4.11 19.50 13.88
N ARG A 129 4.99 18.51 14.06
CA ARG A 129 6.41 18.76 14.33
C ARG A 129 7.09 19.52 13.20
N LEU A 130 6.84 19.14 11.95
CA LEU A 130 7.43 19.81 10.78
C LEU A 130 6.91 21.23 10.60
N ARG A 131 5.62 21.46 10.78
CA ARG A 131 5.02 22.81 10.76
C ARG A 131 5.64 23.72 11.83
N ALA A 132 5.83 23.20 13.03
CA ALA A 132 6.50 23.96 14.10
C ALA A 132 7.98 24.26 13.79
N LYS A 133 8.68 23.31 13.14
CA LYS A 133 10.10 23.46 12.79
C LYS A 133 10.32 24.38 11.58
N TYR A 134 9.39 24.44 10.65
CA TYR A 134 9.49 25.22 9.41
C TYR A 134 8.27 26.15 9.25
N PRO A 135 8.13 27.18 10.10
CA PRO A 135 6.92 28.01 10.14
C PRO A 135 6.67 28.80 8.84
N ASP A 136 7.71 29.05 8.06
CA ASP A 136 7.63 29.75 6.77
C ASP A 136 7.19 28.85 5.62
N LYS A 137 7.07 27.53 5.84
CA LYS A 137 6.64 26.55 4.84
C LYS A 137 5.27 26.00 5.21
N PRO A 138 4.18 26.51 4.62
CA PRO A 138 2.85 26.00 4.91
C PRO A 138 2.67 24.56 4.46
N LEU A 139 1.87 23.80 5.21
CA LEU A 139 1.47 22.45 4.90
C LEU A 139 -0.01 22.39 4.61
N TYR A 140 -0.37 22.16 3.37
CA TYR A 140 -1.77 22.02 2.95
C TYR A 140 -2.11 20.56 2.66
N VAL A 141 -3.37 20.22 2.89
CA VAL A 141 -3.95 18.95 2.41
C VAL A 141 -4.83 19.25 1.21
N VAL A 142 -4.69 18.42 0.18
CA VAL A 142 -5.64 18.37 -0.96
C VAL A 142 -6.26 16.99 -0.99
N VAL A 143 -7.56 16.94 -0.84
CA VAL A 143 -8.32 15.69 -0.92
C VAL A 143 -8.67 15.40 -2.37
N GLN A 144 -8.42 14.16 -2.82
CA GLN A 144 -8.92 13.67 -4.09
C GLN A 144 -10.36 13.14 -3.91
N ASP A 145 -10.58 11.85 -4.13
CA ASP A 145 -11.92 11.27 -4.00
C ASP A 145 -12.32 11.05 -2.54
N LEU A 146 -11.37 10.66 -1.67
CA LEU A 146 -11.66 10.18 -0.32
C LEU A 146 -10.61 10.59 0.71
N CYS A 147 -11.07 11.15 1.82
CA CYS A 147 -10.27 11.43 3.01
C CYS A 147 -11.10 11.09 4.26
N ALA A 148 -11.15 9.80 4.58
CA ALA A 148 -12.02 9.27 5.62
C ALA A 148 -11.24 8.65 6.78
N SER A 149 -11.84 8.63 7.98
CA SER A 149 -11.30 7.96 9.17
C SER A 149 -9.84 8.37 9.45
N GLY A 150 -8.91 7.43 9.53
CA GLY A 150 -7.47 7.72 9.70
C GLY A 150 -6.89 8.70 8.69
N GLY A 151 -7.43 8.77 7.46
CA GLY A 151 -7.06 9.78 6.47
C GLY A 151 -7.42 11.20 6.92
N TYR A 152 -8.61 11.37 7.48
CA TYR A 152 -9.03 12.66 8.03
C TYR A 152 -8.30 13.00 9.34
N TYR A 153 -7.98 11.98 10.15
CA TYR A 153 -7.11 12.15 11.31
C TYR A 153 -5.78 12.81 10.92
N VAL A 154 -5.15 12.31 9.86
CA VAL A 154 -3.92 12.89 9.27
C VAL A 154 -4.19 14.31 8.76
N ALA A 155 -5.23 14.49 7.95
CA ALA A 155 -5.56 15.78 7.32
C ALA A 155 -5.74 16.91 8.34
N SER A 156 -6.30 16.60 9.52
CA SER A 156 -6.57 17.59 10.58
C SER A 156 -5.32 18.31 11.11
N ALA A 157 -4.12 17.77 10.86
CA ALA A 157 -2.84 18.40 11.23
C ALA A 157 -2.39 19.52 10.26
N ALA A 158 -3.04 19.68 9.11
CA ALA A 158 -2.65 20.68 8.10
C ALA A 158 -3.03 22.12 8.49
N ASP A 159 -2.38 23.11 7.85
CA ASP A 159 -2.78 24.51 7.97
C ASP A 159 -4.13 24.75 7.35
N ARG A 160 -4.37 24.21 6.15
CA ARG A 160 -5.66 24.19 5.46
C ARG A 160 -5.89 22.91 4.70
N ILE A 161 -7.17 22.57 4.51
CA ILE A 161 -7.64 21.40 3.79
C ILE A 161 -8.49 21.87 2.61
N TYR A 162 -8.10 21.47 1.41
CA TYR A 162 -8.82 21.75 0.18
C TYR A 162 -9.42 20.46 -0.37
N VAL A 163 -10.62 20.55 -0.93
CA VAL A 163 -11.41 19.41 -1.41
C VAL A 163 -12.03 19.73 -2.77
N ASP A 164 -12.39 18.71 -3.55
CA ASP A 164 -13.41 18.86 -4.59
C ASP A 164 -14.79 18.80 -3.94
N LYS A 165 -15.79 19.43 -4.56
CA LYS A 165 -17.17 19.43 -4.05
C LYS A 165 -17.76 18.03 -3.88
N ALA A 166 -17.32 17.07 -4.67
CA ALA A 166 -17.74 15.68 -4.64
C ALA A 166 -16.81 14.75 -3.81
N SER A 167 -15.69 15.26 -3.30
CA SER A 167 -14.82 14.49 -2.40
C SER A 167 -15.61 13.97 -1.19
N LEU A 168 -15.25 12.81 -0.69
CA LEU A 168 -15.85 12.24 0.52
C LEU A 168 -14.93 12.46 1.72
N VAL A 169 -15.41 13.14 2.77
CA VAL A 169 -14.61 13.58 3.92
C VAL A 169 -15.30 13.20 5.23
N GLY A 170 -14.50 12.87 6.26
CA GLY A 170 -15.03 12.62 7.59
C GLY A 170 -14.84 11.19 8.05
N SER A 171 -15.92 10.44 8.27
CA SER A 171 -15.87 9.12 8.93
C SER A 171 -15.07 9.17 10.24
N ILE A 172 -15.38 10.19 11.07
CA ILE A 172 -14.73 10.40 12.37
C ILE A 172 -15.34 9.41 13.36
N GLY A 173 -14.81 8.20 13.35
CA GLY A 173 -15.28 7.08 14.13
C GLY A 173 -14.27 5.95 14.19
N VAL A 174 -14.54 4.96 15.04
CA VAL A 174 -13.68 3.78 15.23
C VAL A 174 -14.55 2.52 15.22
N ILE A 175 -14.10 1.48 14.57
CA ILE A 175 -14.82 0.22 14.44
C ILE A 175 -13.90 -0.96 14.77
N ILE A 176 -14.44 -1.95 15.47
CA ILE A 176 -13.97 -3.33 15.49
C ILE A 176 -15.08 -4.19 14.91
N SER A 177 -14.82 -4.92 13.83
CA SER A 177 -15.78 -5.83 13.23
C SER A 177 -15.26 -7.27 13.27
N SER A 178 -16.14 -8.22 13.61
CA SER A 178 -15.84 -9.64 13.65
C SER A 178 -17.06 -10.41 13.18
N PHE A 179 -16.88 -11.71 12.91
CA PHE A 179 -17.95 -12.65 12.57
C PHE A 179 -18.07 -13.69 13.70
N GLY A 180 -19.29 -14.19 13.95
CA GLY A 180 -19.51 -15.32 14.86
C GLY A 180 -19.73 -16.60 14.06
N PHE A 181 -18.93 -17.64 14.32
CA PHE A 181 -19.00 -18.94 13.62
C PHE A 181 -19.52 -20.08 14.47
N VAL A 182 -19.93 -19.84 15.72
CA VAL A 182 -20.35 -20.87 16.70
C VAL A 182 -21.44 -21.77 16.14
N ASP A 183 -22.53 -21.19 15.63
CA ASP A 183 -23.67 -21.96 15.09
C ASP A 183 -23.32 -22.69 13.79
N THR A 184 -22.46 -22.12 12.97
CA THR A 184 -21.96 -22.77 11.75
C THR A 184 -21.14 -24.00 12.09
N MET A 185 -20.20 -23.90 13.02
CA MET A 185 -19.39 -25.03 13.50
C MET A 185 -20.29 -26.15 14.07
N LYS A 186 -21.26 -25.78 14.90
CA LYS A 186 -22.22 -26.75 15.47
C LYS A 186 -22.96 -27.49 14.39
N LYS A 187 -23.45 -26.83 13.33
CA LYS A 187 -24.13 -27.47 12.20
C LYS A 187 -23.21 -28.39 11.41
N LEU A 188 -21.92 -28.10 11.35
CA LEU A 188 -20.94 -28.92 10.63
C LEU A 188 -20.32 -30.02 11.50
N GLY A 189 -20.70 -30.13 12.78
CA GLY A 189 -20.12 -31.09 13.71
C GLY A 189 -18.67 -30.79 14.09
N VAL A 190 -18.24 -29.52 13.97
CA VAL A 190 -16.89 -29.06 14.33
C VAL A 190 -16.90 -28.52 15.75
N GLU A 191 -15.95 -28.96 16.57
CA GLU A 191 -15.77 -28.53 17.96
C GLU A 191 -14.50 -27.67 18.06
N ARG A 192 -14.61 -26.47 18.65
CA ARG A 192 -13.48 -25.62 19.01
C ARG A 192 -12.95 -26.03 20.39
N ARG A 193 -11.67 -26.32 20.47
CA ARG A 193 -10.96 -26.61 21.72
C ARG A 193 -9.85 -25.58 21.91
N ALA A 194 -10.08 -24.58 22.77
CA ALA A 194 -9.09 -23.58 23.15
C ALA A 194 -8.61 -23.86 24.57
N TYR A 195 -7.30 -23.85 24.76
CA TYR A 195 -6.65 -23.92 26.06
C TYR A 195 -5.88 -22.64 26.27
N THR A 196 -6.26 -21.83 27.26
CA THR A 196 -5.66 -20.52 27.51
C THR A 196 -5.08 -20.45 28.91
N ALA A 197 -4.04 -19.65 29.06
CA ALA A 197 -3.56 -19.16 30.33
C ALA A 197 -3.78 -17.64 30.37
N GLY A 198 -4.64 -17.20 31.30
CA GLY A 198 -5.21 -15.84 31.37
C GLY A 198 -6.68 -15.83 30.95
N ASP A 199 -7.54 -15.27 31.82
CA ASP A 199 -8.99 -15.36 31.77
C ASP A 199 -9.63 -14.73 30.51
N ASN A 200 -8.94 -13.79 29.88
CA ASN A 200 -9.42 -13.04 28.71
C ASN A 200 -8.52 -13.23 27.48
N LYS A 201 -7.75 -14.33 27.41
CA LYS A 201 -6.80 -14.55 26.31
C LYS A 201 -7.50 -14.85 24.98
N ASP A 202 -8.75 -15.28 25.02
CA ASP A 202 -9.67 -15.52 23.91
C ASP A 202 -10.56 -14.30 23.58
N PHE A 203 -10.08 -13.10 23.93
CA PHE A 203 -10.80 -11.85 23.73
C PHE A 203 -11.29 -11.71 22.28
N LEU A 204 -12.63 -11.60 22.13
CA LEU A 204 -13.33 -11.51 20.82
C LEU A 204 -13.06 -12.69 19.88
N ASP A 205 -12.85 -13.91 20.40
CA ASP A 205 -12.72 -15.11 19.55
C ASP A 205 -14.01 -15.35 18.74
N PRO A 206 -13.96 -15.33 17.41
CA PRO A 206 -15.14 -15.51 16.55
C PRO A 206 -15.72 -16.93 16.59
N PHE A 207 -14.99 -17.87 17.15
CA PHE A 207 -15.38 -19.28 17.29
C PHE A 207 -15.88 -19.63 18.68
N ALA A 208 -15.94 -18.68 19.60
CA ALA A 208 -16.54 -18.82 20.92
C ALA A 208 -17.85 -18.01 21.02
N PRO A 209 -18.76 -18.37 21.94
CA PRO A 209 -19.92 -17.53 22.23
C PRO A 209 -19.52 -16.13 22.66
N GLU A 210 -20.33 -15.11 22.30
CA GLU A 210 -20.06 -13.72 22.70
C GLU A 210 -20.01 -13.62 24.24
N ASN A 211 -18.91 -13.08 24.75
CA ASN A 211 -18.75 -12.81 26.18
C ASN A 211 -19.15 -11.34 26.44
N PRO A 212 -20.17 -11.07 27.28
CA PRO A 212 -20.61 -9.71 27.60
C PRO A 212 -19.52 -8.82 28.19
N ALA A 213 -18.61 -9.38 29.01
CA ALA A 213 -17.48 -8.63 29.57
C ALA A 213 -16.46 -8.23 28.49
N HIS A 214 -16.22 -9.10 27.51
CA HIS A 214 -15.36 -8.77 26.37
C HIS A 214 -15.98 -7.66 25.51
N LYS A 215 -17.28 -7.72 25.29
CA LYS A 215 -18.03 -6.69 24.54
C LYS A 215 -17.93 -5.34 25.23
N GLU A 216 -18.19 -5.28 26.54
CA GLU A 216 -18.09 -4.05 27.31
C GLU A 216 -16.68 -3.47 27.27
N HIS A 217 -15.66 -4.32 27.43
CA HIS A 217 -14.27 -3.89 27.34
C HIS A 217 -13.91 -3.35 25.95
N ALA A 218 -14.36 -4.01 24.88
CA ALA A 218 -14.17 -3.55 23.51
C ALA A 218 -14.83 -2.19 23.27
N GLN A 219 -16.08 -2.00 23.73
CA GLN A 219 -16.78 -0.71 23.62
C GLN A 219 -16.05 0.40 24.38
N LYS A 220 -15.50 0.10 25.55
CA LYS A 220 -14.70 1.07 26.31
C LYS A 220 -13.40 1.45 25.59
N MET A 221 -12.70 0.50 24.99
CA MET A 221 -11.52 0.78 24.17
C MET A 221 -11.87 1.63 22.94
N LEU A 222 -12.95 1.29 22.24
CA LEU A 222 -13.43 2.06 21.09
C LEU A 222 -13.76 3.50 21.48
N ALA A 223 -14.46 3.71 22.59
CA ALA A 223 -14.79 5.04 23.09
C ALA A 223 -13.53 5.88 23.41
N GLN A 224 -12.51 5.28 23.99
CA GLN A 224 -11.24 5.96 24.28
C GLN A 224 -10.50 6.39 22.99
N ILE A 225 -10.40 5.50 22.00
CA ILE A 225 -9.76 5.82 20.71
C ILE A 225 -10.57 6.86 19.95
N HIS A 226 -11.89 6.77 19.99
CA HIS A 226 -12.78 7.75 19.37
C HIS A 226 -12.64 9.14 19.97
N GLU A 227 -12.60 9.25 21.29
CA GLU A 227 -12.38 10.52 21.99
C GLU A 227 -11.01 11.13 21.64
N GLN A 228 -9.97 10.32 21.52
CA GLN A 228 -8.67 10.79 21.03
C GLN A 228 -8.79 11.38 19.60
N PHE A 229 -9.52 10.71 18.71
CA PHE A 229 -9.74 11.21 17.35
C PHE A 229 -10.50 12.54 17.34
N ILE A 230 -11.60 12.64 18.10
CA ILE A 230 -12.38 13.87 18.24
C ILE A 230 -11.49 15.03 18.71
N ASN A 231 -10.67 14.79 19.74
CA ASN A 231 -9.76 15.78 20.30
C ASN A 231 -8.69 16.25 19.30
N VAL A 232 -8.18 15.35 18.47
CA VAL A 232 -7.24 15.68 17.41
C VAL A 232 -7.88 16.57 16.35
N VAL A 233 -9.12 16.25 15.95
CA VAL A 233 -9.89 17.08 14.99
C VAL A 233 -10.21 18.46 15.59
N ARG A 234 -10.72 18.51 16.81
CA ARG A 234 -10.99 19.78 17.52
C ARG A 234 -9.74 20.65 17.61
N THR A 235 -8.62 20.06 17.96
CA THR A 235 -7.34 20.77 18.06
C THR A 235 -6.86 21.27 16.69
N GLY A 236 -6.96 20.44 15.67
CA GLY A 236 -6.48 20.77 14.32
C GLY A 236 -7.37 21.79 13.61
N ARG A 237 -8.68 21.68 13.76
CA ARG A 237 -9.62 22.58 13.11
C ARG A 237 -9.89 23.87 13.93
N GLY A 238 -9.82 23.78 15.24
CA GLY A 238 -10.01 24.92 16.15
C GLY A 238 -11.34 25.65 15.89
N LYS A 239 -11.32 26.98 15.84
CA LYS A 239 -12.50 27.83 15.64
C LYS A 239 -13.17 27.68 14.26
N ARG A 240 -12.55 26.99 13.31
CA ARG A 240 -13.14 26.71 11.98
C ARG A 240 -14.24 25.67 12.05
N LEU A 241 -14.18 24.77 13.02
CA LEU A 241 -15.12 23.68 13.20
C LEU A 241 -16.47 24.19 13.65
N LYS A 242 -17.52 23.78 12.94
CA LYS A 242 -18.93 24.05 13.29
C LYS A 242 -19.57 22.72 13.66
N GLU A 243 -19.38 22.31 14.92
CA GLU A 243 -19.81 21.01 15.41
C GLU A 243 -21.32 20.84 15.30
N THR A 244 -21.73 19.69 14.78
CA THR A 244 -23.09 19.18 14.74
C THR A 244 -23.19 17.89 15.54
N PRO A 245 -24.39 17.47 15.98
CA PRO A 245 -24.53 16.21 16.74
C PRO A 245 -23.98 14.98 16.03
N ASP A 246 -24.08 14.97 14.69
CA ASP A 246 -23.67 13.81 13.87
C ASP A 246 -22.23 13.87 13.37
N MET A 247 -21.53 14.99 13.57
CA MET A 247 -20.17 15.21 13.03
C MET A 247 -19.17 14.13 13.42
N PHE A 248 -19.28 13.64 14.65
CA PHE A 248 -18.40 12.63 15.23
C PHE A 248 -19.06 11.24 15.33
N SER A 249 -20.15 11.01 14.59
CA SER A 249 -20.87 9.73 14.60
C SER A 249 -20.29 8.68 13.65
N GLY A 250 -19.24 9.00 12.89
CA GLY A 250 -18.68 8.15 11.85
C GLY A 250 -19.26 8.37 10.46
N LEU A 251 -20.12 9.37 10.27
CA LEU A 251 -20.68 9.74 8.97
C LEU A 251 -19.63 10.36 8.04
N ILE A 252 -19.92 10.30 6.75
CA ILE A 252 -19.12 10.88 5.66
C ILE A 252 -19.91 12.04 5.06
N TRP A 253 -19.21 13.10 4.72
CA TRP A 253 -19.73 14.33 4.16
C TRP A 253 -19.19 14.56 2.76
N THR A 254 -19.97 15.19 1.88
CA THR A 254 -19.43 15.68 0.61
C THR A 254 -18.40 16.78 0.87
N GLY A 255 -17.51 17.03 -0.10
CA GLY A 255 -16.54 18.11 0.03
C GLY A 255 -17.20 19.48 0.25
N GLU A 256 -18.28 19.77 -0.47
CA GLU A 256 -19.03 21.00 -0.28
C GLU A 256 -19.57 21.13 1.14
N GLU A 257 -20.21 20.09 1.67
CA GLU A 257 -20.72 20.08 3.04
C GLU A 257 -19.59 20.12 4.07
N SER A 258 -18.45 19.46 3.80
CA SER A 258 -17.29 19.50 4.68
C SER A 258 -16.72 20.91 4.87
N VAL A 259 -16.81 21.78 3.84
CA VAL A 259 -16.44 23.19 3.94
C VAL A 259 -17.46 23.94 4.82
N ASN A 260 -18.74 23.67 4.64
CA ASN A 260 -19.80 24.29 5.46
C ASN A 260 -19.67 23.96 6.94
N LEU A 261 -19.30 22.71 7.24
CA LEU A 261 -19.06 22.18 8.59
C LEU A 261 -17.70 22.60 9.18
N GLY A 262 -16.82 23.20 8.39
CA GLY A 262 -15.48 23.55 8.81
C GLY A 262 -14.52 22.37 8.91
N LEU A 263 -14.89 21.22 8.36
CA LEU A 263 -14.00 20.06 8.20
C LEU A 263 -12.98 20.29 7.09
N ALA A 264 -13.29 21.11 6.09
CA ALA A 264 -12.38 21.62 5.08
C ALA A 264 -12.37 23.14 5.05
N ASP A 265 -11.43 23.77 4.35
CA ASP A 265 -11.23 25.22 4.32
C ASP A 265 -11.68 25.85 3.00
N GLY A 266 -11.84 25.06 1.94
CA GLY A 266 -12.27 25.55 0.64
C GLY A 266 -12.21 24.49 -0.46
N LEU A 267 -12.77 24.86 -1.60
CA LEU A 267 -12.73 24.04 -2.80
C LEU A 267 -11.44 24.33 -3.58
N GLY A 268 -10.77 23.28 -4.08
CA GLY A 268 -9.57 23.41 -4.90
C GLY A 268 -8.76 22.14 -5.00
N GLY A 269 -8.20 21.90 -6.17
CA GLY A 269 -7.27 20.81 -6.42
C GLY A 269 -5.80 21.24 -6.26
N LEU A 270 -4.89 20.31 -6.55
CA LEU A 270 -3.43 20.52 -6.42
C LEU A 270 -2.96 21.74 -7.21
N ASP A 271 -3.35 21.86 -8.48
CA ASP A 271 -2.91 22.96 -9.34
C ASP A 271 -3.36 24.32 -8.83
N TYR A 272 -4.60 24.39 -8.29
CA TYR A 272 -5.12 25.59 -7.66
C TYR A 272 -4.29 25.96 -6.43
N VAL A 273 -4.02 25.01 -5.54
CA VAL A 273 -3.24 25.24 -4.32
C VAL A 273 -1.80 25.65 -4.65
N ALA A 274 -1.17 25.00 -5.60
CA ALA A 274 0.19 25.33 -6.02
C ALA A 274 0.27 26.74 -6.62
N ARG A 275 -0.63 27.09 -7.55
CA ARG A 275 -0.60 28.34 -8.27
C ARG A 275 -1.12 29.52 -7.46
N GLU A 276 -2.31 29.36 -6.83
CA GLU A 276 -3.02 30.48 -6.22
C GLU A 276 -2.73 30.66 -4.72
N VAL A 277 -2.44 29.55 -4.01
CA VAL A 277 -2.27 29.59 -2.55
C VAL A 277 -0.79 29.66 -2.19
N ILE A 278 0.04 28.73 -2.71
CA ILE A 278 1.50 28.68 -2.43
C ILE A 278 2.26 29.69 -3.30
N LYS A 279 1.73 30.03 -4.48
CA LYS A 279 2.36 30.91 -5.48
C LYS A 279 3.67 30.31 -6.05
N ALA A 280 3.67 28.99 -6.22
CA ALA A 280 4.74 28.21 -6.84
C ALA A 280 4.10 27.07 -7.66
N ASP A 281 3.78 27.37 -8.91
CA ASP A 281 3.03 26.52 -9.85
C ASP A 281 3.82 25.28 -10.29
N LYS A 282 5.16 25.31 -10.24
CA LYS A 282 5.96 24.12 -10.45
C LYS A 282 5.75 23.14 -9.29
N VAL A 283 5.32 21.91 -9.59
CA VAL A 283 5.14 20.85 -8.57
C VAL A 283 6.28 19.84 -8.68
N VAL A 284 6.87 19.49 -7.55
CA VAL A 284 7.92 18.46 -7.43
C VAL A 284 7.44 17.35 -6.51
N ASP A 285 7.45 16.13 -7.01
CA ASP A 285 6.94 14.96 -6.31
C ASP A 285 8.01 14.32 -5.41
N PHE A 286 7.73 14.29 -4.09
CA PHE A 286 8.50 13.66 -3.03
C PHE A 286 7.88 12.36 -2.52
N SER A 287 6.78 11.91 -3.12
CA SER A 287 6.02 10.74 -2.67
C SER A 287 6.89 9.49 -2.52
N PRO A 288 6.50 8.56 -1.66
CA PRO A 288 7.19 7.27 -1.55
C PRO A 288 7.15 6.53 -2.89
N ARG A 289 8.32 6.15 -3.40
CA ARG A 289 8.43 5.34 -4.63
C ARG A 289 8.68 3.90 -4.26
N ASP A 290 8.00 2.98 -4.92
CA ASP A 290 8.31 1.56 -4.81
C ASP A 290 9.68 1.27 -5.39
N ASN A 291 10.45 0.43 -4.75
CA ASN A 291 11.66 -0.13 -5.34
C ASN A 291 11.31 -0.91 -6.60
N VAL A 292 12.23 -0.93 -7.59
CA VAL A 292 12.03 -1.67 -8.85
C VAL A 292 11.66 -3.13 -8.59
N PHE A 293 12.20 -3.71 -7.53
CA PHE A 293 11.91 -5.07 -7.09
C PHE A 293 10.49 -5.23 -6.53
N GLU A 294 9.99 -4.28 -5.74
CA GLU A 294 8.59 -4.26 -5.25
C GLU A 294 7.62 -4.15 -6.43
N ARG A 295 7.89 -3.27 -7.39
CA ARG A 295 7.08 -3.15 -8.62
C ARG A 295 7.05 -4.43 -9.45
N LEU A 296 8.18 -5.15 -9.51
CA LEU A 296 8.27 -6.41 -10.24
C LEU A 296 7.54 -7.53 -9.51
N SER A 297 7.67 -7.61 -8.18
CA SER A 297 6.96 -8.61 -7.36
C SER A 297 5.45 -8.38 -7.36
N ASP A 298 4.98 -7.13 -7.33
CA ASP A 298 3.56 -6.81 -7.43
C ASP A 298 2.99 -7.21 -8.80
N ARG A 299 3.73 -6.94 -9.89
CA ARG A 299 3.33 -7.35 -11.24
C ARG A 299 3.33 -8.87 -11.42
N LEU A 300 4.32 -9.56 -10.87
CA LEU A 300 4.39 -11.02 -10.92
C LEU A 300 3.34 -11.64 -10.01
N GLY A 301 3.14 -11.14 -8.80
CA GLY A 301 2.14 -11.62 -7.84
C GLY A 301 0.71 -11.49 -8.36
N THR A 302 0.35 -10.37 -8.98
CA THR A 302 -0.97 -10.18 -9.61
C THR A 302 -1.16 -11.06 -10.84
N SER A 303 -0.11 -11.32 -11.62
CA SER A 303 -0.16 -12.21 -12.80
C SER A 303 -0.30 -13.69 -12.39
N PHE A 304 0.41 -14.13 -11.36
CA PHE A 304 0.30 -15.50 -10.85
C PHE A 304 -1.00 -15.73 -10.05
N GLY A 305 -1.39 -14.82 -9.17
CA GLY A 305 -2.63 -14.91 -8.42
C GLY A 305 -3.87 -14.89 -9.29
N GLY A 306 -3.89 -14.06 -10.34
CA GLY A 306 -4.98 -13.99 -11.31
C GLY A 306 -5.10 -15.24 -12.19
N SER A 307 -4.00 -15.85 -12.61
CA SER A 307 -4.00 -17.05 -13.43
C SER A 307 -4.37 -18.31 -12.63
N VAL A 308 -3.87 -18.45 -11.41
CA VAL A 308 -4.22 -19.57 -10.52
C VAL A 308 -5.68 -19.48 -10.06
N GLY A 309 -6.17 -18.28 -9.75
CA GLY A 309 -7.57 -18.06 -9.38
C GLY A 309 -8.54 -18.35 -10.52
N ARG A 310 -8.22 -17.98 -11.76
CA ARG A 310 -9.04 -18.33 -12.95
C ARG A 310 -9.00 -19.81 -13.25
N ALA A 311 -7.85 -20.46 -13.22
CA ALA A 311 -7.72 -21.90 -13.44
C ALA A 311 -8.47 -22.70 -12.38
N ALA A 312 -8.49 -22.28 -11.12
CA ALA A 312 -9.25 -22.90 -10.05
C ALA A 312 -10.77 -22.71 -10.24
N LEU A 313 -11.22 -21.53 -10.68
CA LEU A 313 -12.63 -21.27 -11.00
C LEU A 313 -13.11 -22.06 -12.23
N GLU A 314 -12.29 -22.14 -13.27
CA GLU A 314 -12.60 -22.93 -14.48
C GLU A 314 -12.63 -24.44 -14.18
N ALA A 315 -11.71 -24.94 -13.34
CA ALA A 315 -11.72 -26.32 -12.90
C ALA A 315 -12.96 -26.64 -12.03
N ALA A 316 -13.38 -25.72 -11.15
CA ALA A 316 -14.59 -25.87 -10.35
C ALA A 316 -15.87 -25.80 -11.21
N ALA A 317 -15.92 -24.91 -12.20
CA ALA A 317 -17.04 -24.81 -13.15
C ALA A 317 -17.12 -26.01 -14.08
N GLY A 318 -16.00 -26.57 -14.53
CA GLY A 318 -15.93 -27.79 -15.32
C GLY A 318 -16.37 -29.04 -14.54
N ALA A 319 -16.10 -29.11 -13.25
CA ALA A 319 -16.55 -30.20 -12.37
C ALA A 319 -18.07 -30.15 -12.04
N ALA A 320 -18.69 -28.97 -12.12
CA ALA A 320 -20.12 -28.78 -11.90
C ALA A 320 -20.96 -28.98 -13.15
N GLY A 321 -20.36 -29.13 -14.33
CA GLY A 321 -21.01 -29.24 -15.64
C GLY A 321 -21.21 -30.68 -16.15
N VAL A 322 -20.91 -31.72 -15.37
CA VAL A 322 -21.15 -33.13 -15.74
C VAL A 322 -22.25 -33.70 -14.87
N ARG A 323 -23.51 -33.39 -15.28
CA ARG A 323 -24.69 -34.29 -15.22
C ARG A 323 -25.85 -33.66 -15.97
#